data_fff96068457b3047c86f959a1dbf96e3
#
_entry.id   fff96068457b3047c86f959a1dbf96e3
#
_cell.length_a   1.000
_cell.length_b   1.000
_cell.length_c   1.000
_cell.angle_alpha   90.00
_cell.angle_beta   90.00
_cell.angle_gamma   90.00
#
_symmetry.space_group_name_H-M   'P 1'
#
loop_
_entity.id
_entity.type
_entity.pdbx_description
1 polymer ?
#
loop_
_entity_poly.entity_id
_entity_poly.type
_entity_poly.pdbx_seq_one_letter_code
_entity_poly.pdbx_strand_id
1 'polypeptide(L)'
;MSVLRDPWARFALIFAALAVLSELVYYGVALESPLFRDYLAGLARISAWILSFFVEGVQVDGTAITSRLFSVEIARGCDAYRMCALLTSAIVAFPASLSRKLWGIALGLLWLNLLNFVRIIGLFFIGGYAHPHFQRSHEIYFPIFLIAMTVAAWLFWLRRAAHDRFGHGATAA
;
A
#
# COMPACT_ATOMS: atom_id res chain seq x y z
N MET A 1 -13.18 23.05 23.89
CA MET A 1 -11.71 22.93 23.97
C MET A 1 -11.21 21.66 24.70
N SER A 2 -12.08 20.72 25.12
CA SER A 2 -11.70 19.47 25.84
C SER A 2 -11.24 18.32 24.92
N VAL A 3 -11.73 18.28 23.69
CA VAL A 3 -11.45 17.17 22.73
C VAL A 3 -9.96 17.02 22.40
N LEU A 4 -9.21 18.11 22.33
CA LEU A 4 -7.77 18.07 22.03
C LEU A 4 -6.90 17.56 23.19
N ARG A 5 -7.46 17.41 24.40
CA ARG A 5 -6.78 16.82 25.55
C ARG A 5 -6.85 15.30 25.57
N ASP A 6 -7.82 14.70 24.86
CA ASP A 6 -7.93 13.26 24.73
C ASP A 6 -6.91 12.75 23.70
N PRO A 7 -5.99 11.83 24.10
CA PRO A 7 -4.98 11.26 23.20
C PRO A 7 -5.59 10.55 21.98
N TRP A 8 -6.73 9.89 22.17
CA TRP A 8 -7.41 9.16 21.09
C TRP A 8 -8.08 10.09 20.09
N ALA A 9 -8.73 11.17 20.58
CA ALA A 9 -9.30 12.18 19.72
C ALA A 9 -8.22 12.89 18.90
N ARG A 10 -7.09 13.21 19.53
CA ARG A 10 -5.93 13.80 18.83
C ARG A 10 -5.37 12.86 17.76
N PHE A 11 -5.20 11.58 18.07
CA PHE A 11 -4.77 10.57 17.09
C PHE A 11 -5.75 10.52 15.91
N ALA A 12 -7.05 10.39 16.18
CA ALA A 12 -8.08 10.30 15.15
C ALA A 12 -8.11 11.53 14.23
N LEU A 13 -8.00 12.74 14.81
CA LEU A 13 -7.97 13.98 14.04
C LEU A 13 -6.73 14.09 13.14
N ILE A 14 -5.55 13.78 13.67
CA ILE A 14 -4.30 13.81 12.88
C ILE A 14 -4.36 12.76 11.78
N PHE A 15 -4.78 11.55 12.10
CA PHE A 15 -4.95 10.46 11.11
C PHE A 15 -5.90 10.86 9.99
N ALA A 16 -7.10 11.35 10.34
CA ALA A 16 -8.10 11.77 9.35
C ALA A 16 -7.59 12.94 8.49
N ALA A 17 -6.94 13.94 9.10
CA ALA A 17 -6.38 15.07 8.37
C ALA A 17 -5.29 14.62 7.36
N LEU A 18 -4.39 13.74 7.78
CA LEU A 18 -3.34 13.20 6.90
C LEU A 18 -3.92 12.30 5.80
N ALA A 19 -4.91 11.48 6.10
CA ALA A 19 -5.58 10.64 5.13
C ALA A 19 -6.31 11.48 4.06
N VAL A 20 -7.05 12.50 4.48
CA VAL A 20 -7.70 13.44 3.55
C VAL A 20 -6.67 14.20 2.72
N LEU A 21 -5.61 14.71 3.35
CA LEU A 21 -4.55 15.42 2.64
C LEU A 21 -3.88 14.52 1.59
N SER A 22 -3.62 13.25 1.91
CA SER A 22 -3.03 12.30 0.96
C SER A 22 -3.95 12.04 -0.25
N GLU A 23 -5.27 11.93 -0.05
CA GLU A 23 -6.22 11.80 -1.15
C GLU A 23 -6.27 13.07 -2.02
N LEU A 24 -6.26 14.26 -1.40
CA LEU A 24 -6.22 15.52 -2.15
C LEU A 24 -4.95 15.66 -2.98
N VAL A 25 -3.80 15.27 -2.44
CA VAL A 25 -2.53 15.26 -3.18
C VAL A 25 -2.57 14.23 -4.31
N TYR A 26 -3.12 13.05 -4.06
CA TYR A 26 -3.23 12.00 -5.08
C TYR A 26 -4.09 12.44 -6.27
N TYR A 27 -5.29 12.96 -6.00
CA TYR A 27 -6.21 13.37 -7.07
C TYR A 27 -5.86 14.72 -7.70
N GLY A 28 -5.32 15.66 -6.93
CA GLY A 28 -5.05 17.01 -7.40
C GLY A 28 -3.69 17.18 -8.09
N VAL A 29 -2.71 16.36 -7.74
CA VAL A 29 -1.32 16.55 -8.20
C VAL A 29 -0.74 15.27 -8.80
N ALA A 30 -0.83 14.15 -8.10
CA ALA A 30 -0.09 12.96 -8.48
C ALA A 30 -0.59 12.38 -9.81
N LEU A 31 -1.90 12.30 -10.01
CA LEU A 31 -2.51 11.67 -11.18
C LEU A 31 -2.20 12.36 -12.50
N GLU A 32 -1.97 13.65 -12.50
CA GLU A 32 -1.60 14.44 -13.69
C GLU A 32 -0.07 14.50 -13.90
N SER A 33 0.70 14.01 -12.92
CA SER A 33 2.16 14.08 -12.95
C SER A 33 2.76 13.06 -13.92
N PRO A 34 3.74 13.46 -14.76
CA PRO A 34 4.55 12.52 -15.52
C PRO A 34 5.26 11.50 -14.65
N LEU A 35 5.71 11.88 -13.45
CA LEU A 35 6.36 10.99 -12.49
C LEU A 35 5.44 9.85 -12.04
N PHE A 36 4.14 10.11 -11.93
CA PHE A 36 3.19 9.06 -11.56
C PHE A 36 3.01 8.05 -12.70
N ARG A 37 2.99 8.50 -13.95
CA ARG A 37 2.98 7.61 -15.13
C ARG A 37 4.25 6.77 -15.20
N ASP A 38 5.41 7.36 -14.93
CA ASP A 38 6.69 6.65 -14.90
C ASP A 38 6.73 5.61 -13.76
N TYR A 39 6.13 5.93 -12.62
CA TYR A 39 5.95 4.99 -11.52
C TYR A 39 5.07 3.79 -11.92
N LEU A 40 3.92 4.02 -12.55
CA LEU A 40 3.05 2.94 -13.05
C LEU A 40 3.75 2.09 -14.11
N ALA A 41 4.49 2.73 -15.04
CA ALA A 41 5.30 2.03 -16.02
C ALA A 41 6.43 1.21 -15.36
N GLY A 42 7.01 1.69 -14.26
CA GLY A 42 7.96 0.95 -13.44
C GLY A 42 7.33 -0.31 -12.82
N LEU A 43 6.13 -0.18 -12.26
CA LEU A 43 5.36 -1.34 -11.75
C LEU A 43 5.08 -2.35 -12.87
N ALA A 44 4.70 -1.87 -14.08
CA ALA A 44 4.46 -2.74 -15.23
C ALA A 44 5.74 -3.52 -15.62
N ARG A 45 6.88 -2.83 -15.74
CA ARG A 45 8.16 -3.47 -16.10
C ARG A 45 8.59 -4.53 -15.09
N ILE A 46 8.53 -4.23 -13.78
CA ILE A 46 8.90 -5.19 -12.74
C ILE A 46 7.94 -6.38 -12.74
N SER A 47 6.63 -6.12 -12.86
CA SER A 47 5.63 -7.19 -12.91
C SER A 47 5.81 -8.08 -14.15
N ALA A 48 6.07 -7.51 -15.31
CA ALA A 48 6.33 -8.24 -16.54
C ALA A 48 7.63 -9.05 -16.46
N TRP A 49 8.67 -8.50 -15.85
CA TRP A 49 9.92 -9.24 -15.60
C TRP A 49 9.64 -10.47 -14.72
N ILE A 50 8.86 -10.35 -13.66
CA ILE A 50 8.47 -11.51 -12.82
C ILE A 50 7.62 -12.50 -13.65
N LEU A 51 6.64 -12.01 -14.42
CA LEU A 51 5.77 -12.83 -15.25
C LEU A 51 6.53 -13.59 -16.33
N SER A 52 7.63 -13.05 -16.87
CA SER A 52 8.44 -13.69 -17.90
C SER A 52 9.10 -15.01 -17.45
N PHE A 53 9.20 -15.25 -16.13
CA PHE A 53 9.64 -16.57 -15.61
C PHE A 53 8.56 -17.65 -15.70
N PHE A 54 7.31 -17.28 -15.91
CA PHE A 54 6.16 -18.19 -15.89
C PHE A 54 5.39 -18.25 -17.21
N VAL A 55 5.48 -17.18 -18.02
CA VAL A 55 4.69 -17.01 -19.24
C VAL A 55 5.59 -16.55 -20.38
N GLU A 56 5.47 -17.21 -21.53
CA GLU A 56 6.22 -16.84 -22.72
C GLU A 56 5.60 -15.63 -23.44
N GLY A 57 6.45 -14.83 -24.11
CA GLY A 57 6.01 -13.73 -24.95
C GLY A 57 5.44 -12.54 -24.18
N VAL A 58 5.86 -12.34 -22.93
CA VAL A 58 5.49 -11.16 -22.13
C VAL A 58 6.18 -9.93 -22.72
N GLN A 59 5.39 -8.92 -23.06
CA GLN A 59 5.84 -7.61 -23.55
C GLN A 59 5.26 -6.50 -22.70
N VAL A 60 5.94 -5.35 -22.67
CA VAL A 60 5.50 -4.15 -21.95
C VAL A 60 5.48 -2.98 -22.91
N ASP A 61 4.35 -2.28 -22.94
CA ASP A 61 4.21 -0.99 -23.62
C ASP A 61 3.61 0.03 -22.64
N GLY A 62 4.46 0.96 -22.19
CA GLY A 62 4.08 1.92 -21.15
C GLY A 62 3.62 1.24 -19.86
N THR A 63 2.32 1.29 -19.55
CA THR A 63 1.68 0.68 -18.39
C THR A 63 1.00 -0.65 -18.70
N ALA A 64 0.93 -1.04 -19.98
CA ALA A 64 0.31 -2.27 -20.43
C ALA A 64 1.31 -3.45 -20.42
N ILE A 65 0.87 -4.59 -19.88
CA ILE A 65 1.58 -5.88 -19.95
C ILE A 65 0.76 -6.78 -20.85
N THR A 66 1.37 -7.27 -21.93
CA THR A 66 0.71 -8.13 -22.93
C THR A 66 1.42 -9.47 -23.03
N SER A 67 0.65 -10.52 -23.27
CA SER A 67 1.17 -11.84 -23.59
C SER A 67 0.14 -12.66 -24.40
N ARG A 68 0.49 -13.88 -24.77
CA ARG A 68 -0.48 -14.81 -25.37
C ARG A 68 -1.57 -15.25 -24.40
N LEU A 69 -1.30 -15.23 -23.09
CA LEU A 69 -2.23 -15.69 -22.06
C LEU A 69 -3.29 -14.62 -21.74
N PHE A 70 -2.84 -13.38 -21.48
CA PHE A 70 -3.69 -12.29 -21.08
C PHE A 70 -2.99 -10.94 -21.31
N SER A 71 -3.80 -9.88 -21.34
CA SER A 71 -3.31 -8.51 -21.37
C SER A 71 -3.95 -7.72 -20.24
N VAL A 72 -3.13 -6.96 -19.50
CA VAL A 72 -3.58 -6.12 -18.39
C VAL A 72 -2.90 -4.76 -18.45
N GLU A 73 -3.65 -3.72 -18.17
CA GLU A 73 -3.13 -2.37 -18.03
C GLU A 73 -3.05 -2.00 -16.54
N ILE A 74 -1.90 -1.52 -16.11
CA ILE A 74 -1.71 -0.98 -14.76
C ILE A 74 -2.20 0.45 -14.75
N ALA A 75 -3.48 0.58 -14.42
CA ALA A 75 -4.18 1.86 -14.32
C ALA A 75 -4.16 2.42 -12.89
N ARG A 76 -4.76 3.59 -12.74
CA ARG A 76 -5.04 4.23 -11.43
C ARG A 76 -5.74 3.26 -10.49
N GLY A 77 -5.28 3.19 -9.25
CA GLY A 77 -5.80 2.24 -8.25
C GLY A 77 -5.19 0.83 -8.32
N CYS A 78 -4.35 0.53 -9.31
CA CYS A 78 -3.47 -0.65 -9.30
C CYS A 78 -2.13 -0.37 -8.61
N ASP A 79 -1.93 0.83 -8.14
CA ASP A 79 -0.85 1.25 -7.25
C ASP A 79 -1.20 0.94 -5.78
N ALA A 80 -0.20 0.81 -4.93
CA ALA A 80 -0.42 0.62 -3.50
C ALA A 80 -0.60 1.96 -2.75
N TYR A 81 -0.73 3.08 -3.44
CA TYR A 81 -0.66 4.42 -2.85
C TYR A 81 -1.59 4.60 -1.65
N ARG A 82 -2.89 4.29 -1.82
CA ARG A 82 -3.88 4.47 -0.75
C ARG A 82 -3.54 3.69 0.51
N MET A 83 -3.11 2.44 0.36
CA MET A 83 -2.73 1.60 1.48
C MET A 83 -1.46 2.12 2.16
N CYS A 84 -0.49 2.56 1.38
CA CYS A 84 0.73 3.21 1.85
C CYS A 84 0.43 4.51 2.59
N ALA A 85 -0.46 5.35 2.04
CA ALA A 85 -0.87 6.61 2.65
C ALA A 85 -1.61 6.39 3.98
N LEU A 86 -2.55 5.44 4.04
CA LEU A 86 -3.26 5.10 5.27
C LEU A 86 -2.32 4.58 6.35
N LEU A 87 -1.42 3.65 6.01
CA LEU A 87 -0.43 3.12 6.96
C LEU A 87 0.49 4.23 7.47
N THR A 88 1.02 5.05 6.56
CA THR A 88 1.89 6.18 6.90
C THR A 88 1.17 7.17 7.82
N SER A 89 -0.07 7.54 7.49
CA SER A 89 -0.90 8.44 8.31
C SER A 89 -1.12 7.89 9.72
N ALA A 90 -1.40 6.59 9.84
CA ALA A 90 -1.59 5.94 11.15
C ALA A 90 -0.31 5.93 11.98
N ILE A 91 0.85 5.64 11.37
CA ILE A 91 2.16 5.65 12.03
C ILE A 91 2.55 7.07 12.45
N VAL A 92 2.34 8.06 11.57
CA VAL A 92 2.67 9.47 11.87
C VAL A 92 1.80 10.02 12.98
N ALA A 93 0.49 9.71 12.98
CA ALA A 93 -0.46 10.16 13.99
C ALA A 93 -0.16 9.56 15.38
N PHE A 94 0.41 8.36 15.44
CA PHE A 94 0.66 7.68 16.72
C PHE A 94 1.86 8.31 17.45
N PRO A 95 1.80 8.49 18.80
CA PRO A 95 2.88 9.06 19.59
C PRO A 95 4.01 8.03 19.81
N ALA A 96 4.99 8.01 18.90
CA ALA A 96 6.20 7.18 18.97
C ALA A 96 7.45 7.99 18.62
N SER A 97 8.64 7.47 18.90
CA SER A 97 9.91 8.11 18.52
C SER A 97 10.06 8.18 17.00
N LEU A 98 10.76 9.20 16.50
CA LEU A 98 10.95 9.42 15.06
C LEU A 98 11.61 8.21 14.38
N SER A 99 12.65 7.64 14.99
CA SER A 99 13.32 6.46 14.45
C SER A 99 12.36 5.29 14.24
N ARG A 100 11.48 4.99 15.20
CA ARG A 100 10.47 3.92 15.06
C ARG A 100 9.45 4.21 13.96
N LYS A 101 9.03 5.48 13.83
CA LYS A 101 8.15 5.90 12.74
C LYS A 101 8.80 5.67 11.39
N LEU A 102 10.05 6.11 11.22
CA LEU A 102 10.78 5.96 9.97
C LEU A 102 10.95 4.49 9.58
N TRP A 103 11.38 3.62 10.51
CA TRP A 103 11.47 2.18 10.26
C TRP A 103 10.10 1.54 9.98
N GLY A 104 9.08 1.92 10.72
CA GLY A 104 7.71 1.42 10.51
C GLY A 104 7.18 1.80 9.13
N ILE A 105 7.39 3.04 8.70
CA ILE A 105 7.01 3.52 7.37
C ILE A 105 7.82 2.77 6.30
N ALA A 106 9.15 2.72 6.41
CA ALA A 106 10.00 2.10 5.39
C ALA A 106 9.64 0.62 5.18
N LEU A 107 9.55 -0.16 6.26
CA LEU A 107 9.18 -1.58 6.18
C LEU A 107 7.73 -1.79 5.75
N GLY A 108 6.82 -0.93 6.20
CA GLY A 108 5.41 -0.99 5.82
C GLY A 108 5.19 -0.68 4.33
N LEU A 109 5.87 0.35 3.81
CA LEU A 109 5.82 0.68 2.38
C LEU A 109 6.40 -0.45 1.52
N LEU A 110 7.54 -1.01 1.92
CA LEU A 110 8.12 -2.17 1.23
C LEU A 110 7.15 -3.34 1.20
N TRP A 111 6.57 -3.69 2.35
CA TRP A 111 5.61 -4.78 2.49
C TRP A 111 4.39 -4.60 1.59
N LEU A 112 3.75 -3.42 1.63
CA LEU A 112 2.56 -3.14 0.84
C LEU A 112 2.84 -3.12 -0.67
N ASN A 113 4.01 -2.64 -1.10
CA ASN A 113 4.42 -2.73 -2.50
C ASN A 113 4.67 -4.17 -2.94
N LEU A 114 5.27 -5.02 -2.11
CA LEU A 114 5.41 -6.45 -2.40
C LEU A 114 4.05 -7.12 -2.56
N LEU A 115 3.09 -6.84 -1.67
CA LEU A 115 1.72 -7.35 -1.80
C LEU A 115 1.00 -6.82 -3.04
N ASN A 116 1.31 -5.60 -3.47
CA ASN A 116 0.76 -5.06 -4.71
C ASN A 116 1.30 -5.81 -5.94
N PHE A 117 2.56 -6.22 -5.96
CA PHE A 117 3.07 -7.12 -7.02
C PHE A 117 2.35 -8.46 -7.01
N VAL A 118 2.11 -9.07 -5.84
CA VAL A 118 1.31 -10.29 -5.73
C VAL A 118 -0.09 -10.08 -6.31
N ARG A 119 -0.72 -8.92 -6.03
CA ARG A 119 -2.01 -8.55 -6.62
C ARG A 119 -1.95 -8.46 -8.14
N ILE A 120 -0.99 -7.71 -8.71
CA ILE A 120 -0.86 -7.52 -10.16
C ILE A 120 -0.66 -8.86 -10.86
N ILE A 121 0.27 -9.69 -10.37
CA ILE A 121 0.58 -11.01 -10.91
C ILE A 121 -0.61 -11.95 -10.75
N GLY A 122 -1.25 -11.95 -9.58
CA GLY A 122 -2.44 -12.75 -9.31
C GLY A 122 -3.60 -12.39 -10.25
N LEU A 123 -3.85 -11.10 -10.48
CA LEU A 123 -4.87 -10.64 -11.41
C LEU A 123 -4.54 -11.03 -12.85
N PHE A 124 -3.28 -10.98 -13.25
CA PHE A 124 -2.87 -11.44 -14.58
C PHE A 124 -3.21 -12.93 -14.80
N PHE A 125 -2.89 -13.80 -13.85
CA PHE A 125 -3.23 -15.22 -13.94
C PHE A 125 -4.73 -15.49 -13.84
N ILE A 126 -5.45 -14.77 -12.98
CA ILE A 126 -6.91 -14.90 -12.90
C ILE A 126 -7.55 -14.47 -14.22
N GLY A 127 -7.04 -13.37 -14.85
CA GLY A 127 -7.50 -12.94 -16.16
C GLY A 127 -7.29 -13.99 -17.26
N GLY A 128 -6.14 -14.66 -17.24
CA GLY A 128 -5.79 -15.68 -18.23
C GLY A 128 -6.51 -17.02 -18.05
N TYR A 129 -6.63 -17.51 -16.80
CA TYR A 129 -7.15 -18.86 -16.54
C TYR A 129 -8.57 -18.88 -15.99
N ALA A 130 -9.03 -17.80 -15.38
CA ALA A 130 -10.32 -17.72 -14.69
C ALA A 130 -11.01 -16.38 -14.92
N HIS A 131 -11.05 -15.94 -16.17
CA HIS A 131 -11.55 -14.63 -16.60
C HIS A 131 -12.90 -14.20 -15.97
N PRO A 132 -13.91 -15.08 -15.76
CA PRO A 132 -15.16 -14.71 -15.11
C PRO A 132 -14.99 -14.19 -13.67
N HIS A 133 -13.87 -14.53 -13.02
CA HIS A 133 -13.57 -14.09 -11.65
C HIS A 133 -12.70 -12.82 -11.59
N PHE A 134 -12.18 -12.37 -12.75
CA PHE A 134 -11.26 -11.22 -12.80
C PHE A 134 -11.84 -9.97 -12.16
N GLN A 135 -13.04 -9.58 -12.56
CA GLN A 135 -13.67 -8.34 -12.07
C GLN A 135 -13.87 -8.37 -10.54
N ARG A 136 -14.41 -9.47 -10.01
CA ARG A 136 -14.60 -9.62 -8.55
C ARG A 136 -13.27 -9.64 -7.80
N SER A 137 -12.25 -10.28 -8.36
CA SER A 137 -10.92 -10.30 -7.75
C SER A 137 -10.30 -8.91 -7.73
N HIS A 138 -10.43 -8.16 -8.83
CA HIS A 138 -9.90 -6.81 -8.96
C HIS A 138 -10.60 -5.82 -8.04
N GLU A 139 -11.94 -5.86 -7.94
CA GLU A 139 -12.73 -4.84 -7.23
C GLU A 139 -13.03 -5.19 -5.78
N ILE A 140 -13.03 -6.46 -5.40
CA ILE A 140 -13.46 -6.91 -4.08
C ILE A 140 -12.35 -7.64 -3.35
N TYR A 141 -11.87 -8.78 -3.87
CA TYR A 141 -11.02 -9.68 -3.09
C TYR A 141 -9.65 -9.08 -2.79
N PHE A 142 -8.95 -8.56 -3.79
CA PHE A 142 -7.64 -7.94 -3.57
C PHE A 142 -7.70 -6.64 -2.76
N PRO A 143 -8.65 -5.71 -2.98
CA PRO A 143 -8.78 -4.55 -2.10
C PRO A 143 -9.03 -4.93 -0.64
N ILE A 144 -9.94 -5.86 -0.34
CA ILE A 144 -10.20 -6.34 1.03
C ILE A 144 -8.92 -6.97 1.61
N PHE A 145 -8.23 -7.81 0.85
CA PHE A 145 -6.97 -8.42 1.26
C PHE A 145 -5.91 -7.36 1.60
N LEU A 146 -5.72 -6.36 0.75
CA LEU A 146 -4.74 -5.29 0.98
C LEU A 146 -5.10 -4.44 2.21
N ILE A 147 -6.39 -4.13 2.41
CA ILE A 147 -6.86 -3.43 3.62
C ILE A 147 -6.53 -4.25 4.86
N ALA A 148 -6.87 -5.54 4.87
CA ALA A 148 -6.59 -6.43 5.99
C ALA A 148 -5.08 -6.50 6.29
N MET A 149 -4.24 -6.59 5.26
CA MET A 149 -2.79 -6.61 5.40
C MET A 149 -2.23 -5.26 5.89
N THR A 150 -2.83 -4.14 5.49
CA THR A 150 -2.47 -2.81 5.99
C THR A 150 -2.76 -2.68 7.48
N VAL A 151 -3.95 -3.12 7.92
CA VAL A 151 -4.32 -3.15 9.34
C VAL A 151 -3.41 -4.08 10.13
N ALA A 152 -3.12 -5.27 9.61
CA ALA A 152 -2.21 -6.22 10.24
C ALA A 152 -0.80 -5.64 10.41
N ALA A 153 -0.26 -5.00 9.37
CA ALA A 153 1.04 -4.33 9.43
C ALA A 153 1.07 -3.21 10.48
N TRP A 154 0.00 -2.39 10.54
CA TRP A 154 -0.13 -1.35 11.56
C TRP A 154 -0.21 -1.92 12.97
N LEU A 155 -1.03 -2.94 13.21
CA LEU A 155 -1.16 -3.60 14.52
C LEU A 155 0.16 -4.25 14.97
N PHE A 156 0.88 -4.88 14.04
CA PHE A 156 2.19 -5.46 14.32
C PHE A 156 3.21 -4.38 14.73
N TRP A 157 3.26 -3.28 13.97
CA TRP A 157 4.11 -2.15 14.31
C TRP A 157 3.70 -1.53 15.65
N LEU A 158 2.40 -1.36 15.90
CA LEU A 158 1.86 -0.80 17.15
C LEU A 158 2.27 -1.61 18.36
N ARG A 159 2.16 -2.95 18.28
CA ARG A 159 2.59 -3.85 19.38
C ARG A 159 4.07 -3.65 19.72
N ARG A 160 4.92 -3.53 18.71
CA ARG A 160 6.36 -3.27 18.92
C ARG A 160 6.61 -1.87 19.50
N ALA A 161 5.93 -0.85 18.98
CA ALA A 161 6.06 0.53 19.45
C ALA A 161 5.55 0.71 20.91
N ALA A 162 4.54 -0.05 21.33
CA ALA A 162 4.00 -0.04 22.69
C ALA A 162 4.90 -0.81 23.68
N HIS A 163 5.42 -1.98 23.30
CA HIS A 163 6.25 -2.82 24.18
C HIS A 163 7.47 -2.06 24.73
N ASP A 164 8.13 -1.27 23.90
CA ASP A 164 9.32 -0.52 24.30
C ASP A 164 9.02 0.68 25.21
N ARG A 165 7.77 1.18 25.23
CA ARG A 165 7.36 2.23 26.18
C ARG A 165 7.24 1.72 27.61
N PHE A 166 6.80 0.48 27.77
CA PHE A 166 6.59 -0.15 29.09
C PHE A 166 7.81 -0.93 29.59
N GLY A 167 8.68 -1.41 28.67
CA GLY A 167 9.87 -2.19 29.04
C GLY A 167 11.01 -1.35 29.64
N HIS A 168 11.13 -0.06 29.33
CA HIS A 168 12.18 0.81 29.88
C HIS A 168 11.82 1.41 31.26
N GLY A 169 10.59 1.26 31.72
CA GLY A 169 10.16 1.70 33.05
C GLY A 169 10.44 0.68 34.18
N ALA A 170 10.68 -0.57 33.81
CA ALA A 170 10.84 -1.67 34.82
C ALA A 170 12.29 -1.93 35.25
N THR A 171 13.29 -1.31 34.62
CA THR A 171 14.72 -1.50 34.94
C THR A 171 15.33 -0.31 35.68
N ALA A 172 14.54 0.68 36.08
CA ALA A 172 15.00 1.86 36.82
C ALA A 172 14.42 1.96 38.26
N ALA A 173 14.05 0.83 38.88
CA ALA A 173 13.64 0.77 40.28
C ALA A 173 14.55 -0.18 41.07
#